data_afbd5e13a2dbd41f7ae24cc5f6fa9a34
#
_entry.id   afbd5e13a2dbd41f7ae24cc5f6fa9a34
#
_cell.length_a   1.000
_cell.length_b   1.000
_cell.length_c   1.000
_cell.angle_alpha   90.00
_cell.angle_beta   90.00
_cell.angle_gamma   90.00
#
_symmetry.space_group_name_H-M   'P 1'
#
loop_
_entity.id
_entity.type
_entity.pdbx_description
1 polymer ?
#
loop_
_entity_poly.entity_id
_entity_poly.type
_entity_poly.pdbx_seq_one_letter_code
_entity_poly.pdbx_strand_id
1 'polypeptide(L)'
;YNQRGAGYSQLTGKTKSNSIGNQVPFLNSVGYTSNDITNIIDLPFHIATYLPFSSACYAWTKGNAAGCDITTDIIEYGMNKGADMKLIYLAVSYAINGGYTLSGLQKMIDGKVFNEPSKAPNGWADRKLSFNNAIQVFPHGKSMFVKF
;
A
#
# COMPACT_ATOMS: atom_id res chain seq x y z
N TYR A 1 -9.50 3.16 21.69
CA TYR A 1 -9.24 3.71 20.36
C TYR A 1 -7.89 3.27 19.74
N ASN A 2 -7.35 2.16 20.23
CA ASN A 2 -6.04 1.64 19.82
C ASN A 2 -6.03 0.93 18.45
N GLN A 3 -7.10 1.05 17.66
CA GLN A 3 -7.22 0.43 16.34
C GLN A 3 -7.26 1.45 15.19
N ARG A 4 -7.10 2.75 15.48
CA ARG A 4 -7.01 3.78 14.45
C ARG A 4 -5.73 3.63 13.62
N GLY A 5 -5.76 4.16 12.41
CA GLY A 5 -4.60 4.17 11.53
C GLY A 5 -3.41 4.94 12.12
N ALA A 6 -2.21 4.49 11.82
CA ALA A 6 -0.96 5.07 12.28
C ALA A 6 0.03 5.28 11.13
N GLY A 7 0.77 6.38 11.19
CA GLY A 7 1.76 6.75 10.19
C GLY A 7 1.16 7.08 8.81
N TYR A 8 2.02 7.31 7.82
CA TYR A 8 1.60 7.68 6.46
C TYR A 8 0.81 6.60 5.73
N SER A 9 1.05 5.33 6.03
CA SER A 9 0.35 4.19 5.42
C SER A 9 -0.90 3.76 6.17
N GLN A 10 -1.27 4.47 7.25
CA GLN A 10 -2.46 4.19 8.04
C GLN A 10 -2.51 2.72 8.52
N LEU A 11 -1.40 2.21 9.08
CA LEU A 11 -1.36 0.89 9.70
C LEU A 11 -2.45 0.78 10.77
N THR A 12 -3.36 -0.17 10.63
CA THR A 12 -4.51 -0.34 11.52
C THR A 12 -4.47 -1.66 12.29
N GLY A 13 -5.14 -1.68 13.44
CA GLY A 13 -5.32 -2.88 14.25
C GLY A 13 -4.18 -3.17 15.22
N LYS A 14 -4.54 -3.57 16.42
CA LYS A 14 -3.59 -3.83 17.51
C LYS A 14 -3.12 -5.28 17.55
N THR A 15 -3.98 -6.22 17.25
CA THR A 15 -3.65 -7.65 17.27
C THR A 15 -4.74 -8.48 16.58
N LYS A 16 -4.39 -9.15 15.52
CA LYS A 16 -4.78 -10.54 15.32
C LYS A 16 -3.55 -11.22 14.77
N SER A 17 -3.19 -12.33 15.32
CA SER A 17 -1.95 -13.06 15.10
C SER A 17 -1.59 -13.39 13.64
N ASN A 18 -2.42 -13.06 12.68
CA ASN A 18 -2.23 -13.35 11.26
C ASN A 18 -2.58 -12.18 10.32
N SER A 19 -2.87 -10.97 10.79
CA SER A 19 -3.12 -9.85 9.89
C SER A 19 -1.85 -9.06 9.65
N ILE A 20 -1.30 -9.23 8.46
CA ILE A 20 -0.26 -8.37 7.88
C ILE A 20 -0.76 -6.92 7.91
N GLY A 21 0.09 -5.98 8.26
CA GLY A 21 -0.23 -4.55 8.23
C GLY A 21 -0.78 -3.96 9.51
N ASN A 22 -0.83 -4.70 10.61
CA ASN A 22 -1.16 -4.12 11.90
C ASN A 22 0.09 -3.54 12.61
N GLN A 23 -0.15 -2.76 13.66
CA GLN A 23 0.88 -1.98 14.34
C GLN A 23 1.91 -2.84 15.08
N VAL A 24 1.48 -3.95 15.66
CA VAL A 24 2.36 -4.85 16.43
C VAL A 24 3.38 -5.57 15.55
N PRO A 25 2.99 -6.23 14.44
CA PRO A 25 3.95 -6.78 13.50
C PRO A 25 4.94 -5.76 12.95
N PHE A 26 4.49 -4.52 12.69
CA PHE A 26 5.39 -3.45 12.27
C PHE A 26 6.43 -3.14 13.34
N LEU A 27 6.01 -2.88 14.58
CA LEU A 27 6.93 -2.56 15.68
C LEU A 27 7.93 -3.69 15.93
N ASN A 28 7.48 -4.94 15.91
CA ASN A 28 8.39 -6.10 15.99
C ASN A 28 9.41 -6.11 14.85
N SER A 29 9.01 -5.74 13.63
CA SER A 29 9.91 -5.73 12.47
C SER A 29 11.00 -4.66 12.55
N VAL A 30 10.80 -3.63 13.34
CA VAL A 30 11.79 -2.56 13.61
C VAL A 30 12.47 -2.70 14.99
N GLY A 31 12.37 -3.86 15.61
CA GLY A 31 13.15 -4.24 16.78
C GLY A 31 12.51 -4.01 18.14
N TYR A 32 11.24 -3.60 18.20
CA TYR A 32 10.54 -3.49 19.50
C TYR A 32 10.20 -4.88 20.04
N THR A 33 10.51 -5.08 21.31
CA THR A 33 10.11 -6.30 22.04
C THR A 33 8.65 -6.23 22.49
N SER A 34 8.07 -7.36 22.87
CA SER A 34 6.71 -7.39 23.42
C SER A 34 6.59 -6.50 24.67
N ASN A 35 7.64 -6.40 25.48
CA ASN A 35 7.66 -5.54 26.66
C ASN A 35 7.65 -4.06 26.26
N ASP A 36 8.44 -3.65 25.26
CA ASP A 36 8.43 -2.28 24.75
C ASP A 36 7.05 -1.89 24.26
N ILE A 37 6.43 -2.76 23.46
CA ILE A 37 5.10 -2.53 22.88
C ILE A 37 4.02 -2.41 23.95
N THR A 38 4.10 -3.22 25.01
CA THR A 38 3.15 -3.20 26.12
C THR A 38 3.22 -1.88 26.89
N ASN A 39 4.39 -1.27 26.98
CA ASN A 39 4.62 -0.01 27.68
C ASN A 39 4.22 1.23 26.85
N ILE A 40 3.91 1.09 25.57
CA ILE A 40 3.44 2.21 24.72
C ILE A 40 1.94 2.45 24.98
N ILE A 41 1.61 3.60 25.56
CA ILE A 41 0.23 3.97 25.90
C ILE A 41 -0.65 4.15 24.66
N ASP A 42 -0.14 4.80 23.62
CA ASP A 42 -0.84 5.07 22.38
C ASP A 42 0.03 4.64 21.17
N LEU A 43 -0.16 3.42 20.71
CA LEU A 43 0.59 2.86 19.59
C LEU A 43 0.46 3.68 18.28
N PRO A 44 -0.76 4.10 17.86
CA PRO A 44 -0.91 4.95 16.68
C PRO A 44 -0.14 6.26 16.75
N PHE A 45 -0.19 6.93 17.90
CA PHE A 45 0.54 8.18 18.12
C PHE A 45 2.06 7.95 18.10
N HIS A 46 2.53 6.91 18.78
CA HIS A 46 3.95 6.54 18.80
C HIS A 46 4.49 6.31 17.38
N ILE A 47 3.80 5.50 16.57
CA ILE A 47 4.19 5.20 15.19
C ILE A 47 4.16 6.48 14.34
N ALA A 48 3.10 7.29 14.46
CA ALA A 48 2.98 8.52 13.69
C ALA A 48 4.06 9.56 14.03
N THR A 49 4.51 9.58 15.28
CA THR A 49 5.49 10.57 15.75
C THR A 49 6.93 10.13 15.50
N TYR A 50 7.25 8.88 15.78
CA TYR A 50 8.65 8.42 15.81
C TYR A 50 9.03 7.56 14.60
N LEU A 51 8.05 6.93 13.94
CA LEU A 51 8.29 5.93 12.89
C LEU A 51 7.42 6.14 11.63
N PRO A 52 7.10 7.40 11.22
CA PRO A 52 6.15 7.63 10.13
C PRO A 52 6.62 7.06 8.80
N PHE A 53 7.89 7.25 8.45
CA PHE A 53 8.46 6.74 7.20
C PHE A 53 8.70 5.24 7.23
N SER A 54 9.20 4.71 8.35
CA SER A 54 9.41 3.26 8.51
C SER A 54 8.09 2.49 8.38
N SER A 55 7.00 3.04 8.92
CA SER A 55 5.67 2.44 8.77
C SER A 55 5.19 2.44 7.32
N ALA A 56 5.50 3.48 6.55
CA ALA A 56 5.20 3.53 5.11
C ALA A 56 6.02 2.51 4.32
N CYS A 57 7.33 2.40 4.58
CA CYS A 57 8.17 1.39 3.96
C CYS A 57 7.70 -0.03 4.28
N TYR A 58 7.34 -0.31 5.53
CA TYR A 58 6.80 -1.59 5.92
C TYR A 58 5.50 -1.94 5.18
N ALA A 59 4.56 -0.99 5.09
CA ALA A 59 3.33 -1.19 4.34
C ALA A 59 3.60 -1.41 2.85
N TRP A 60 4.61 -0.75 2.29
CA TRP A 60 4.98 -0.90 0.88
C TRP A 60 5.58 -2.27 0.58
N THR A 61 6.40 -2.82 1.48
CA THR A 61 7.14 -4.05 1.24
C THR A 61 6.50 -5.31 1.80
N LYS A 62 5.72 -5.22 2.89
CA LYS A 62 5.17 -6.40 3.60
C LYS A 62 3.83 -6.19 4.25
N GLY A 63 3.60 -4.99 4.78
CA GLY A 63 2.48 -4.67 5.66
C GLY A 63 1.21 -4.25 4.94
N ASN A 64 1.12 -4.45 3.65
CA ASN A 64 -0.09 -4.18 2.87
C ASN A 64 -1.06 -5.37 2.91
N ALA A 65 -2.28 -5.15 2.46
CA ALA A 65 -3.33 -6.14 2.54
C ALA A 65 -3.10 -7.37 1.63
N ALA A 66 -2.30 -7.23 0.57
CA ALA A 66 -1.92 -8.33 -0.31
C ALA A 66 -0.71 -9.12 0.22
N GLY A 67 0.02 -8.60 1.21
CA GLY A 67 1.20 -9.22 1.79
C GLY A 67 2.38 -9.36 0.82
N CYS A 68 2.57 -8.37 -0.06
CA CYS A 68 3.55 -8.41 -1.14
C CYS A 68 4.50 -7.21 -1.10
N ASP A 69 5.60 -7.27 -1.83
CA ASP A 69 6.40 -6.10 -2.17
C ASP A 69 5.78 -5.39 -3.38
N ILE A 70 5.24 -4.19 -3.16
CA ILE A 70 4.53 -3.45 -4.21
C ILE A 70 5.44 -3.13 -5.40
N THR A 71 6.73 -2.83 -5.14
CA THR A 71 7.67 -2.50 -6.22
C THR A 71 7.90 -3.69 -7.13
N THR A 72 8.34 -4.81 -6.57
CA THR A 72 8.75 -5.98 -7.36
C THR A 72 7.57 -6.81 -7.85
N ASP A 73 6.60 -7.05 -6.96
CA ASP A 73 5.52 -8.01 -7.22
C ASP A 73 4.36 -7.41 -8.03
N ILE A 74 4.26 -6.07 -8.09
CA ILE A 74 3.17 -5.39 -8.80
C ILE A 74 3.71 -4.44 -9.87
N ILE A 75 4.56 -3.47 -9.51
CA ILE A 75 4.99 -2.43 -10.46
C ILE A 75 5.92 -3.02 -11.51
N GLU A 76 7.03 -3.63 -11.09
CA GLU A 76 8.00 -4.24 -12.03
C GLU A 76 7.36 -5.41 -12.79
N TYR A 77 6.55 -6.23 -12.12
CA TYR A 77 5.78 -7.28 -12.77
C TYR A 77 4.91 -6.72 -13.90
N GLY A 78 4.13 -5.67 -13.62
CA GLY A 78 3.24 -5.04 -14.60
C GLY A 78 4.01 -4.40 -15.76
N MET A 79 5.10 -3.70 -15.46
CA MET A 79 5.96 -3.09 -16.49
C MET A 79 6.57 -4.16 -17.41
N ASN A 80 7.08 -5.26 -16.86
CA ASN A 80 7.64 -6.37 -17.62
C ASN A 80 6.60 -7.07 -18.51
N LYS A 81 5.32 -7.05 -18.11
CA LYS A 81 4.21 -7.58 -18.90
C LYS A 81 3.71 -6.58 -19.96
N GLY A 82 4.17 -5.34 -19.93
CA GLY A 82 3.65 -4.28 -20.81
C GLY A 82 2.21 -3.89 -20.50
N ALA A 83 1.82 -3.95 -19.23
CA ALA A 83 0.48 -3.57 -18.78
C ALA A 83 0.31 -2.04 -18.76
N ASP A 84 -0.93 -1.58 -18.95
CA ASP A 84 -1.28 -0.17 -18.82
C ASP A 84 -0.91 0.34 -17.40
N MET A 85 -0.26 1.51 -17.34
CA MET A 85 0.16 2.11 -16.07
C MET A 85 -1.02 2.43 -15.14
N LYS A 86 -2.19 2.75 -15.67
CA LYS A 86 -3.42 2.93 -14.88
C LYS A 86 -3.85 1.63 -14.23
N LEU A 87 -3.68 0.50 -14.94
CA LEU A 87 -3.97 -0.83 -14.40
C LEU A 87 -2.98 -1.21 -13.30
N ILE A 88 -1.69 -0.93 -13.48
CA ILE A 88 -0.67 -1.12 -12.45
C ILE A 88 -1.01 -0.28 -11.21
N TYR A 89 -1.37 1.00 -11.39
CA TYR A 89 -1.75 1.89 -10.30
C TYR A 89 -3.02 1.43 -9.56
N LEU A 90 -3.99 0.89 -10.30
CA LEU A 90 -5.18 0.27 -9.72
C LEU A 90 -4.80 -0.95 -8.86
N ALA A 91 -3.92 -1.81 -9.36
CA ALA A 91 -3.44 -2.97 -8.62
C ALA A 91 -2.70 -2.58 -7.33
N VAL A 92 -1.83 -1.56 -7.37
CA VAL A 92 -1.19 -0.97 -6.19
C VAL A 92 -2.25 -0.47 -5.19
N SER A 93 -3.28 0.21 -5.68
CA SER A 93 -4.35 0.72 -4.82
C SER A 93 -5.12 -0.39 -4.10
N TYR A 94 -5.36 -1.51 -4.76
CA TYR A 94 -5.95 -2.70 -4.14
C TYR A 94 -4.99 -3.40 -3.18
N ALA A 95 -3.70 -3.48 -3.49
CA ALA A 95 -2.71 -4.05 -2.57
C ALA A 95 -2.71 -3.34 -1.23
N ILE A 96 -2.81 -2.01 -1.24
CA ILE A 96 -2.84 -1.19 -0.02
C ILE A 96 -4.16 -1.31 0.72
N ASN A 97 -5.29 -1.27 0.00
CA ASN A 97 -6.63 -1.21 0.64
C ASN A 97 -7.28 -2.57 0.88
N GLY A 98 -6.74 -3.63 0.31
CA GLY A 98 -7.32 -4.96 0.36
C GLY A 98 -8.35 -5.23 -0.74
N GLY A 99 -8.85 -6.46 -0.75
CA GLY A 99 -9.83 -6.93 -1.71
C GLY A 99 -9.29 -7.96 -2.69
N TYR A 100 -7.96 -8.05 -2.83
CA TYR A 100 -7.29 -9.03 -3.70
C TYR A 100 -6.05 -9.61 -3.02
N THR A 101 -5.77 -10.89 -3.31
CA THR A 101 -4.48 -11.53 -3.04
C THR A 101 -3.46 -11.11 -4.11
N LEU A 102 -2.17 -11.32 -3.86
CA LEU A 102 -1.12 -11.06 -4.86
C LEU A 102 -1.42 -11.76 -6.19
N SER A 103 -1.79 -13.04 -6.16
CA SER A 103 -2.13 -13.78 -7.39
C SER A 103 -3.33 -13.18 -8.13
N GLY A 104 -4.32 -12.66 -7.42
CA GLY A 104 -5.45 -11.95 -8.01
C GLY A 104 -5.05 -10.64 -8.67
N LEU A 105 -4.13 -9.90 -8.06
CA LEU A 105 -3.58 -8.65 -8.63
C LEU A 105 -2.73 -8.93 -9.88
N GLN A 106 -1.88 -9.95 -9.85
CA GLN A 106 -1.09 -10.36 -11.00
C GLN A 106 -1.97 -10.82 -12.16
N LYS A 107 -3.02 -11.60 -11.88
CA LYS A 107 -4.01 -11.99 -12.90
C LYS A 107 -4.74 -10.78 -13.51
N MET A 108 -5.04 -9.77 -12.69
CA MET A 108 -5.59 -8.50 -13.18
C MET A 108 -4.62 -7.80 -14.14
N ILE A 109 -3.34 -7.72 -13.76
CA ILE A 109 -2.27 -7.11 -14.56
C ILE A 109 -2.05 -7.87 -15.87
N ASP A 110 -2.15 -9.19 -15.87
CA ASP A 110 -2.03 -10.03 -17.08
C ASP A 110 -3.07 -9.69 -18.15
N GLY A 111 -4.18 -9.08 -17.77
CA GLY A 111 -5.17 -8.53 -18.70
C GLY A 111 -4.66 -7.34 -19.53
N LYS A 112 -3.59 -6.69 -19.10
CA LYS A 112 -2.83 -5.60 -19.74
C LYS A 112 -3.58 -4.29 -19.94
N VAL A 113 -4.90 -4.30 -20.04
CA VAL A 113 -5.74 -3.14 -20.37
C VAL A 113 -6.47 -2.65 -19.14
N PHE A 114 -6.39 -1.32 -18.89
CA PHE A 114 -7.15 -0.70 -17.83
C PHE A 114 -8.64 -0.62 -18.20
N ASN A 115 -9.47 -1.04 -17.24
CA ASN A 115 -10.90 -0.78 -17.22
C ASN A 115 -11.29 -0.20 -15.88
N GLU A 116 -12.21 0.75 -15.84
CA GLU A 116 -12.74 1.28 -14.59
C GLU A 116 -13.37 0.14 -13.76
N PRO A 117 -12.95 -0.03 -12.51
CA PRO A 117 -13.45 -1.14 -11.70
C PRO A 117 -14.90 -0.92 -11.29
N SER A 118 -15.71 -1.97 -11.37
CA SER A 118 -17.09 -1.95 -10.85
C SER A 118 -17.15 -1.77 -9.33
N LYS A 119 -16.11 -2.23 -8.63
CA LYS A 119 -15.92 -2.03 -7.19
C LYS A 119 -14.53 -1.42 -6.96
N ALA A 120 -14.49 -0.10 -6.93
CA ALA A 120 -13.24 0.64 -6.77
C ALA A 120 -12.66 0.51 -5.35
N PRO A 121 -11.31 0.57 -5.18
CA PRO A 121 -10.71 0.69 -3.87
C PRO A 121 -11.11 2.01 -3.18
N ASN A 122 -11.08 2.04 -1.86
CA ASN A 122 -11.40 3.24 -1.10
C ASN A 122 -10.56 4.44 -1.56
N GLY A 123 -11.20 5.60 -1.72
CA GLY A 123 -10.55 6.83 -2.15
C GLY A 123 -10.06 6.81 -3.61
N TRP A 124 -10.63 5.97 -4.47
CA TRP A 124 -10.18 5.81 -5.86
C TRP A 124 -10.21 7.13 -6.66
N ALA A 125 -11.22 7.96 -6.48
CA ALA A 125 -11.31 9.26 -7.15
C ALA A 125 -10.13 10.18 -6.78
N ASP A 126 -9.81 10.29 -5.49
CA ASP A 126 -8.68 11.10 -5.00
C ASP A 126 -7.33 10.52 -5.44
N ARG A 127 -7.21 9.19 -5.50
CA ARG A 127 -6.02 8.52 -6.00
C ARG A 127 -5.79 8.80 -7.48
N LYS A 128 -6.82 8.78 -8.32
CA LYS A 128 -6.73 9.16 -9.74
C LYS A 128 -6.27 10.61 -9.88
N LEU A 129 -6.82 11.52 -9.09
CA LEU A 129 -6.39 12.91 -9.08
C LEU A 129 -4.92 13.05 -8.68
N SER A 130 -4.50 12.38 -7.63
CA SER A 130 -3.11 12.37 -7.16
C SER A 130 -2.15 11.80 -8.21
N PHE A 131 -2.52 10.71 -8.88
CA PHE A 131 -1.76 10.13 -9.98
C PHE A 131 -1.60 11.13 -11.15
N ASN A 132 -2.69 11.76 -11.56
CA ASN A 132 -2.67 12.75 -12.65
C ASN A 132 -1.80 13.97 -12.30
N ASN A 133 -1.84 14.43 -11.05
CA ASN A 133 -1.00 15.53 -10.58
C ASN A 133 0.48 15.13 -10.54
N ALA A 134 0.79 13.93 -10.05
CA ALA A 134 2.16 13.42 -10.01
C ALA A 134 2.80 13.34 -11.41
N ILE A 135 2.07 12.88 -12.41
CA ILE A 135 2.55 12.82 -13.80
C ILE A 135 2.93 14.21 -14.34
N GLN A 136 2.26 15.26 -13.89
CA GLN A 136 2.58 16.63 -14.33
C GLN A 136 3.88 17.14 -13.74
N VAL A 137 4.20 16.74 -12.51
CA VAL A 137 5.40 17.17 -11.78
C VAL A 137 6.64 16.40 -12.21
N PHE A 138 6.50 15.13 -12.58
CA PHE A 138 7.63 14.27 -12.98
C PHE A 138 7.77 14.19 -14.51
N PRO A 139 8.54 15.07 -15.16
CA PRO A 139 8.61 15.19 -16.61
C PRO A 139 9.15 13.95 -17.33
N HIS A 140 9.97 13.14 -16.65
CA HIS A 140 10.52 11.91 -17.23
C HIS A 140 9.48 10.78 -17.40
N GLY A 141 8.31 10.90 -16.78
CA GLY A 141 7.21 9.95 -16.91
C GLY A 141 6.20 10.27 -18.03
N LYS A 142 6.27 11.43 -18.65
CA LYS A 142 5.22 11.90 -19.58
C LYS A 142 5.00 11.01 -20.80
N SER A 143 6.03 10.32 -21.27
CA SER A 143 5.91 9.39 -22.40
C SER A 143 5.33 8.03 -22.04
N MET A 144 5.36 7.66 -20.75
CA MET A 144 4.90 6.37 -20.25
C MET A 144 3.54 6.41 -19.56
N PHE A 145 3.09 7.62 -19.15
CA PHE A 145 1.89 7.80 -18.36
C PHE A 145 0.81 8.56 -19.13
N VAL A 146 -0.33 7.92 -19.29
CA VAL A 146 -1.56 8.56 -19.80
C VAL A 146 -2.47 8.88 -18.63
N LYS A 147 -2.96 10.12 -18.53
CA LYS A 147 -3.90 10.52 -17.47
C LYS A 147 -5.16 9.66 -17.46
N PHE A 148 -5.74 9.50 -16.28
CA PHE A 148 -7.07 8.91 -16.11
C PHE A 148 -8.15 9.77 -16.76
#